data_5fe434beabadcbb8e7bf1e58c774cbf5
#
_entry.id   5fe434beabadcbb8e7bf1e58c774cbf5
#
_cell.length_a   1.000
_cell.length_b   1.000
_cell.length_c   1.000
_cell.angle_alpha   90.00
_cell.angle_beta   90.00
_cell.angle_gamma   90.00
#
_symmetry.space_group_name_H-M   'P 1'
#
loop_
_entity.id
_entity.type
_entity.pdbx_description
1 polymer ?
#
loop_
_entity_poly.entity_id
_entity_poly.type
_entity_poly.pdbx_seq_one_letter_code
_entity_poly.pdbx_strand_id
1 'polypeptide(L)'
;MKLIAIDMDGTLLRGDKSFDLDRFERAVHALKEAGTRVCIASGNSYPKLRGYFDDQLRQELLFASTNGNAIMVEEQGLHYSALDYDTTEAIIDFLNEFSDFFCLVMTDCGSYAVTQDQDALDHFRLYHPHIDHLVNFRDLNPEEAILQLSVMSKRSVADNKVMTRILNERFPEGHAVTSGGRWIDVFSPQGGKGKAIRYLQDYLQTDASQTMAFGDSLNDQTMMEVVDYSLAMGNADPDLLTICRYQIGDNESQAVIDILEALVADPSAAFLAQYRR
;
A
#
# COMPACT_ATOMS: atom_id res chain seq x y z
N MET A 1 -4.76 -17.42 13.36
CA MET A 1 -4.62 -16.06 12.83
C MET A 1 -5.98 -15.37 12.85
N LYS A 2 -6.07 -14.04 13.01
CA LYS A 2 -7.33 -13.27 12.92
C LYS A 2 -7.32 -12.23 11.83
N LEU A 3 -6.15 -11.65 11.56
CA LEU A 3 -5.93 -10.68 10.49
C LEU A 3 -4.67 -11.05 9.70
N ILE A 4 -4.78 -10.99 8.37
CA ILE A 4 -3.65 -11.17 7.44
C ILE A 4 -3.62 -9.96 6.52
N ALA A 5 -2.54 -9.18 6.54
CA ALA A 5 -2.32 -8.05 5.67
C ALA A 5 -1.37 -8.43 4.53
N ILE A 6 -1.73 -8.10 3.30
CA ILE A 6 -0.96 -8.50 2.11
C ILE A 6 -0.74 -7.27 1.24
N ASP A 7 0.53 -6.93 0.99
CA ASP A 7 0.85 -5.97 -0.06
C ASP A 7 0.65 -6.57 -1.45
N MET A 8 0.52 -5.72 -2.46
CA MET A 8 0.22 -6.14 -3.83
C MET A 8 1.47 -6.22 -4.72
N ASP A 9 2.08 -5.07 -4.99
CA ASP A 9 3.13 -4.94 -6.01
C ASP A 9 4.47 -5.47 -5.49
N GLY A 10 4.98 -6.56 -6.09
CA GLY A 10 6.19 -7.24 -5.60
C GLY A 10 5.93 -8.22 -4.45
N THR A 11 4.68 -8.34 -4.00
CA THR A 11 4.25 -9.25 -2.93
C THR A 11 3.24 -10.28 -3.45
N LEU A 12 1.96 -9.94 -3.60
CA LEU A 12 0.96 -10.86 -4.16
C LEU A 12 1.09 -10.97 -5.68
N LEU A 13 1.34 -9.83 -6.36
CA LEU A 13 1.42 -9.76 -7.81
C LEU A 13 2.81 -10.16 -8.33
N ARG A 14 2.83 -10.95 -9.41
CA ARG A 14 4.02 -11.16 -10.25
C ARG A 14 4.42 -9.86 -10.96
N GLY A 15 5.57 -9.87 -11.62
CA GLY A 15 6.05 -8.73 -12.40
C GLY A 15 5.13 -8.33 -13.55
N ASP A 16 4.37 -9.26 -14.12
CA ASP A 16 3.36 -9.03 -15.15
C ASP A 16 1.99 -8.56 -14.60
N LYS A 17 1.90 -8.32 -13.29
CA LYS A 17 0.69 -7.94 -12.55
C LYS A 17 -0.38 -9.02 -12.45
N SER A 18 -0.04 -10.26 -12.77
CA SER A 18 -0.90 -11.44 -12.56
C SER A 18 -0.67 -12.08 -11.18
N PHE A 19 -1.59 -12.90 -10.74
CA PHE A 19 -1.46 -13.86 -9.64
C PHE A 19 -2.44 -15.02 -9.87
N ASP A 20 -2.31 -16.10 -9.12
CA ASP A 20 -3.22 -17.25 -9.21
C ASP A 20 -4.52 -16.93 -8.43
N LEU A 21 -5.44 -16.25 -9.11
CA LEU A 21 -6.69 -15.78 -8.52
C LEU A 21 -7.52 -16.94 -7.94
N ASP A 22 -7.62 -18.06 -8.65
CA ASP A 22 -8.43 -19.20 -8.21
C ASP A 22 -7.91 -19.81 -6.89
N ARG A 23 -6.58 -19.92 -6.74
CA ARG A 23 -5.97 -20.41 -5.49
C ARG A 23 -6.17 -19.40 -4.37
N PHE A 24 -5.94 -18.11 -4.66
CA PHE A 24 -6.09 -17.03 -3.69
C PHE A 24 -7.52 -16.96 -3.16
N GLU A 25 -8.53 -16.99 -4.04
CA GLU A 25 -9.95 -16.97 -3.69
C GLU A 25 -10.33 -18.13 -2.77
N ARG A 26 -9.94 -19.38 -3.13
CA ARG A 26 -10.18 -20.55 -2.27
C ARG A 26 -9.55 -20.41 -0.89
N ALA A 27 -8.32 -19.89 -0.82
CA ALA A 27 -7.63 -19.70 0.45
C ALA A 27 -8.31 -18.61 1.30
N VAL A 28 -8.68 -17.46 0.71
CA VAL A 28 -9.38 -16.37 1.39
C VAL A 28 -10.72 -16.84 1.93
N HIS A 29 -11.51 -17.55 1.14
CA HIS A 29 -12.79 -18.10 1.54
C HIS A 29 -12.65 -19.04 2.75
N ALA A 30 -11.73 -20.00 2.67
CA ALA A 30 -11.49 -20.97 3.77
C ALA A 30 -10.99 -20.27 5.05
N LEU A 31 -10.11 -19.26 4.92
CA LEU A 31 -9.62 -18.45 6.04
C LEU A 31 -10.76 -17.66 6.70
N LYS A 32 -11.65 -17.07 5.89
CA LYS A 32 -12.82 -16.33 6.39
C LYS A 32 -13.77 -17.25 7.15
N GLU A 33 -14.05 -18.45 6.64
CA GLU A 33 -14.86 -19.47 7.36
C GLU A 33 -14.22 -19.88 8.71
N ALA A 34 -12.87 -19.91 8.76
CA ALA A 34 -12.13 -20.15 10.00
C ALA A 34 -12.03 -18.90 10.93
N GLY A 35 -12.66 -17.78 10.54
CA GLY A 35 -12.69 -16.52 11.33
C GLY A 35 -11.44 -15.67 11.17
N THR A 36 -10.69 -15.83 10.07
CA THR A 36 -9.54 -14.98 9.70
C THR A 36 -9.96 -14.02 8.60
N ARG A 37 -9.64 -12.72 8.74
CA ARG A 37 -9.88 -11.71 7.70
C ARG A 37 -8.60 -11.41 6.96
N VAL A 38 -8.71 -11.24 5.65
CA VAL A 38 -7.60 -10.86 4.77
C VAL A 38 -7.77 -9.41 4.36
N CYS A 39 -6.71 -8.61 4.50
CA CYS A 39 -6.62 -7.21 4.13
C CYS A 39 -5.60 -7.02 3.01
N ILE A 40 -6.00 -6.40 1.92
CA ILE A 40 -5.10 -5.92 0.87
C ILE A 40 -4.60 -4.53 1.27
N ALA A 41 -3.29 -4.38 1.50
CA ALA A 41 -2.65 -3.16 1.97
C ALA A 41 -1.67 -2.62 0.91
N SER A 42 -2.05 -1.59 0.16
CA SER A 42 -1.28 -1.13 -1.00
C SER A 42 -1.21 0.40 -1.11
N GLY A 43 -0.15 0.90 -1.78
CA GLY A 43 -0.06 2.30 -2.22
C GLY A 43 -1.06 2.68 -3.32
N ASN A 44 -1.66 1.69 -3.97
CA ASN A 44 -2.65 1.91 -5.02
C ASN A 44 -3.99 2.43 -4.45
N SER A 45 -4.71 3.20 -5.27
CA SER A 45 -6.07 3.66 -4.94
C SER A 45 -7.07 2.50 -4.87
N TYR A 46 -8.14 2.67 -4.07
CA TYR A 46 -9.18 1.64 -3.95
C TYR A 46 -9.83 1.26 -5.29
N PRO A 47 -10.19 2.21 -6.20
CA PRO A 47 -10.72 1.85 -7.51
C PRO A 47 -9.80 0.94 -8.34
N LYS A 48 -8.47 1.11 -8.21
CA LYS A 48 -7.50 0.22 -8.87
C LYS A 48 -7.43 -1.15 -8.19
N LEU A 49 -7.37 -1.18 -6.86
CA LEU A 49 -7.27 -2.44 -6.11
C LEU A 49 -8.49 -3.34 -6.32
N ARG A 50 -9.69 -2.77 -6.26
CA ARG A 50 -10.92 -3.54 -6.47
C ARG A 50 -10.99 -4.20 -7.85
N GLY A 51 -10.30 -3.67 -8.85
CA GLY A 51 -10.26 -4.21 -10.22
C GLY A 51 -9.55 -5.56 -10.34
N TYR A 52 -8.78 -5.99 -9.33
CA TYR A 52 -8.13 -7.30 -9.30
C TYR A 52 -9.06 -8.42 -8.81
N PHE A 53 -10.20 -8.11 -8.22
CA PHE A 53 -11.07 -9.03 -7.52
C PHE A 53 -12.52 -8.89 -8.02
N ASP A 54 -13.24 -9.98 -8.12
CA ASP A 54 -14.66 -9.94 -8.44
C ASP A 54 -15.54 -9.42 -7.28
N ASP A 55 -16.82 -9.26 -7.53
CA ASP A 55 -17.76 -8.67 -6.56
C ASP A 55 -17.89 -9.53 -5.29
N GLN A 56 -17.82 -10.85 -5.41
CA GLN A 56 -17.94 -11.76 -4.26
C GLN A 56 -16.69 -11.67 -3.37
N LEU A 57 -15.51 -11.78 -3.97
CA LEU A 57 -14.25 -11.75 -3.23
C LEU A 57 -14.03 -10.38 -2.56
N ARG A 58 -14.46 -9.27 -3.21
CA ARG A 58 -14.40 -7.93 -2.61
C ARG A 58 -15.20 -7.81 -1.30
N GLN A 59 -16.33 -8.50 -1.17
CA GLN A 59 -17.10 -8.54 0.08
C GLN A 59 -16.41 -9.35 1.19
N GLU A 60 -15.44 -10.18 0.84
CA GLU A 60 -14.68 -10.99 1.80
C GLU A 60 -13.40 -10.33 2.26
N LEU A 61 -12.85 -9.45 1.44
CA LEU A 61 -11.61 -8.74 1.70
C LEU A 61 -11.84 -7.43 2.48
N LEU A 62 -10.80 -7.04 3.22
CA LEU A 62 -10.61 -5.68 3.72
C LEU A 62 -9.59 -4.98 2.81
N PHE A 63 -9.67 -3.67 2.67
CA PHE A 63 -8.68 -2.92 1.90
C PHE A 63 -8.12 -1.77 2.72
N ALA A 64 -6.80 -1.65 2.74
CA ALA A 64 -6.05 -0.50 3.21
C ALA A 64 -5.34 0.12 2.01
N SER A 65 -6.07 0.92 1.24
CA SER A 65 -5.61 1.55 0.00
C SER A 65 -4.88 2.87 0.25
N THR A 66 -4.20 3.40 -0.77
CA THR A 66 -3.43 4.65 -0.69
C THR A 66 -2.49 4.65 0.53
N ASN A 67 -1.66 3.58 0.63
CA ASN A 67 -0.80 3.31 1.79
C ASN A 67 -1.54 3.25 3.14
N GLY A 68 -2.80 2.80 3.15
CA GLY A 68 -3.60 2.70 4.37
C GLY A 68 -4.30 4.00 4.78
N ASN A 69 -4.30 5.02 3.91
CA ASN A 69 -4.99 6.28 4.20
C ASN A 69 -6.50 6.18 3.93
N ALA A 70 -6.95 5.14 3.22
CA ALA A 70 -8.35 4.78 3.10
C ALA A 70 -8.55 3.30 3.47
N ILE A 71 -9.37 3.04 4.48
CA ILE A 71 -9.75 1.70 4.92
C ILE A 71 -11.18 1.43 4.45
N MET A 72 -11.34 0.36 3.66
CA MET A 72 -12.63 -0.06 3.12
C MET A 72 -13.01 -1.44 3.66
N VAL A 73 -14.27 -1.60 4.02
CA VAL A 73 -14.87 -2.84 4.47
C VAL A 73 -16.19 -3.02 3.73
N GLU A 74 -16.41 -4.18 3.13
CA GLU A 74 -17.64 -4.46 2.35
C GLU A 74 -17.95 -3.35 1.33
N GLU A 75 -16.92 -2.86 0.64
CA GLU A 75 -16.96 -1.76 -0.32
C GLU A 75 -17.38 -0.38 0.25
N GLN A 76 -17.43 -0.23 1.57
CA GLN A 76 -17.74 1.02 2.25
C GLN A 76 -16.49 1.62 2.91
N GLY A 77 -16.35 2.95 2.86
CA GLY A 77 -15.30 3.66 3.57
C GLY A 77 -15.51 3.60 5.07
N LEU A 78 -14.58 2.94 5.78
CA LEU A 78 -14.60 2.84 7.23
C LEU A 78 -13.78 3.95 7.89
N HIS A 79 -12.66 4.33 7.30
CA HIS A 79 -11.77 5.37 7.83
C HIS A 79 -10.94 6.01 6.73
N TYR A 80 -10.72 7.33 6.85
CA TYR A 80 -9.83 8.12 5.98
C TYR A 80 -8.85 8.92 6.82
N SER A 81 -7.57 8.93 6.41
CA SER A 81 -6.52 9.78 6.96
C SER A 81 -6.11 10.79 5.89
N ALA A 82 -6.63 12.01 5.97
CA ALA A 82 -6.37 13.04 4.98
C ALA A 82 -5.07 13.80 5.27
N LEU A 83 -4.33 14.14 4.22
CA LEU A 83 -3.26 15.12 4.23
C LEU A 83 -3.88 16.52 4.10
N ASP A 84 -3.33 17.46 4.84
CA ASP A 84 -3.78 18.84 4.81
C ASP A 84 -3.59 19.49 3.44
N TYR A 85 -4.56 20.33 3.02
CA TYR A 85 -4.55 20.96 1.69
C TYR A 85 -3.36 21.91 1.53
N ASP A 86 -3.13 22.81 2.51
CA ASP A 86 -2.06 23.82 2.45
C ASP A 86 -0.68 23.13 2.48
N THR A 87 -0.54 22.07 3.25
CA THR A 87 0.67 21.21 3.27
C THR A 87 0.91 20.57 1.90
N THR A 88 -0.14 20.04 1.28
CA THR A 88 -0.04 19.42 -0.05
C THR A 88 0.38 20.46 -1.10
N GLU A 89 -0.23 21.66 -1.08
CA GLU A 89 0.15 22.76 -1.98
C GLU A 89 1.62 23.14 -1.81
N ALA A 90 2.08 23.32 -0.56
CA ALA A 90 3.46 23.70 -0.27
C ALA A 90 4.47 22.62 -0.75
N ILE A 91 4.13 21.33 -0.64
CA ILE A 91 4.96 20.24 -1.15
C ILE A 91 5.00 20.25 -2.68
N ILE A 92 3.87 20.44 -3.35
CA ILE A 92 3.79 20.54 -4.81
C ILE A 92 4.59 21.73 -5.32
N ASP A 93 4.45 22.90 -4.70
CA ASP A 93 5.20 24.12 -5.05
C ASP A 93 6.71 23.90 -4.91
N PHE A 94 7.15 23.24 -3.83
CA PHE A 94 8.55 22.88 -3.64
C PHE A 94 9.05 21.91 -4.71
N LEU A 95 8.28 20.87 -5.04
CA LEU A 95 8.67 19.88 -6.04
C LEU A 95 8.70 20.48 -7.46
N ASN A 96 7.87 21.48 -7.75
CA ASN A 96 7.86 22.21 -9.03
C ASN A 96 9.13 23.04 -9.27
N GLU A 97 9.98 23.28 -8.25
CA GLU A 97 11.32 23.84 -8.45
C GLU A 97 12.26 22.91 -9.23
N PHE A 98 11.89 21.61 -9.38
CA PHE A 98 12.66 20.58 -10.04
C PHE A 98 11.90 20.04 -11.27
N SER A 99 12.60 19.88 -12.39
CA SER A 99 12.01 19.46 -13.67
C SER A 99 11.77 17.94 -13.79
N ASP A 100 12.11 17.18 -12.78
CA ASP A 100 12.16 15.70 -12.80
C ASP A 100 11.23 15.04 -11.76
N PHE A 101 10.36 15.83 -11.10
CA PHE A 101 9.28 15.34 -10.23
C PHE A 101 7.92 15.76 -10.79
N PHE A 102 6.96 14.84 -10.73
CA PHE A 102 5.60 15.03 -11.25
C PHE A 102 4.60 14.51 -10.23
N CYS A 103 3.56 15.29 -9.97
CA CYS A 103 2.63 15.06 -8.87
C CYS A 103 1.30 14.47 -9.36
N LEU A 104 0.82 13.44 -8.65
CA LEU A 104 -0.50 12.84 -8.76
C LEU A 104 -1.16 12.92 -7.38
N VAL A 105 -2.24 13.69 -7.27
CA VAL A 105 -3.04 13.81 -6.04
C VAL A 105 -4.15 12.77 -6.08
N MET A 106 -4.24 11.95 -5.04
CA MET A 106 -5.33 10.98 -4.86
C MET A 106 -6.21 11.44 -3.71
N THR A 107 -7.51 11.58 -3.99
CA THR A 107 -8.54 11.98 -3.03
C THR A 107 -9.54 10.85 -2.80
N ASP A 108 -10.51 11.06 -1.94
CA ASP A 108 -11.66 10.19 -1.75
C ASP A 108 -12.63 10.20 -2.97
N CYS A 109 -12.53 11.22 -3.83
CA CYS A 109 -13.37 11.40 -5.01
C CYS A 109 -12.68 10.95 -6.31
N GLY A 110 -11.36 11.10 -6.44
CA GLY A 110 -10.66 10.82 -7.68
C GLY A 110 -9.14 10.85 -7.59
N SER A 111 -8.51 10.83 -8.77
CA SER A 111 -7.07 10.98 -8.93
C SER A 111 -6.79 12.08 -9.95
N TYR A 112 -5.90 13.01 -9.60
CA TYR A 112 -5.66 14.24 -10.34
C TYR A 112 -4.17 14.40 -10.65
N ALA A 113 -3.81 14.39 -11.93
CA ALA A 113 -2.43 14.68 -12.34
C ALA A 113 -2.21 16.20 -12.35
N VAL A 114 -1.28 16.68 -11.53
CA VAL A 114 -0.90 18.10 -11.45
C VAL A 114 0.41 18.28 -12.21
N THR A 115 0.34 18.35 -13.53
CA THR A 115 1.50 18.52 -14.41
C THR A 115 1.07 18.96 -15.81
N GLN A 116 1.94 19.67 -16.52
CA GLN A 116 1.77 19.99 -17.95
C GLN A 116 2.65 19.10 -18.86
N ASP A 117 3.45 18.21 -18.28
CA ASP A 117 4.32 17.28 -19.01
C ASP A 117 3.51 16.11 -19.54
N GLN A 118 3.44 15.98 -20.87
CA GLN A 118 2.63 14.95 -21.53
C GLN A 118 3.17 13.55 -21.27
N ASP A 119 4.50 13.38 -21.20
CA ASP A 119 5.11 12.07 -20.93
C ASP A 119 4.78 11.61 -19.50
N ALA A 120 4.73 12.54 -18.54
CA ALA A 120 4.30 12.26 -17.18
C ALA A 120 2.81 11.86 -17.11
N LEU A 121 1.94 12.59 -17.82
CA LEU A 121 0.50 12.25 -17.91
C LEU A 121 0.28 10.86 -18.49
N ASP A 122 0.97 10.52 -19.59
CA ASP A 122 0.85 9.22 -20.22
C ASP A 122 1.39 8.11 -19.31
N HIS A 123 2.46 8.40 -18.55
CA HIS A 123 2.96 7.47 -17.55
C HIS A 123 1.98 7.25 -16.40
N PHE A 124 1.36 8.31 -15.87
CA PHE A 124 0.33 8.18 -14.84
C PHE A 124 -0.85 7.32 -15.32
N ARG A 125 -1.29 7.48 -16.57
CA ARG A 125 -2.40 6.70 -17.15
C ARG A 125 -2.13 5.20 -17.24
N LEU A 126 -0.85 4.77 -17.29
CA LEU A 126 -0.50 3.35 -17.23
C LEU A 126 -0.86 2.71 -15.88
N TYR A 127 -0.81 3.50 -14.81
CA TYR A 127 -1.07 3.02 -13.45
C TYR A 127 -2.46 3.41 -12.94
N HIS A 128 -3.03 4.48 -13.48
CA HIS A 128 -4.31 5.05 -13.09
C HIS A 128 -5.12 5.36 -14.36
N PRO A 129 -5.93 4.42 -14.87
CA PRO A 129 -6.67 4.61 -16.14
C PRO A 129 -7.71 5.73 -16.10
N HIS A 130 -8.17 6.11 -14.89
CA HIS A 130 -9.13 7.21 -14.68
C HIS A 130 -8.43 8.31 -13.89
N ILE A 131 -7.80 9.24 -14.60
CA ILE A 131 -7.13 10.42 -14.03
C ILE A 131 -7.73 11.65 -14.66
N ASP A 132 -8.13 12.60 -13.82
CA ASP A 132 -8.38 13.96 -14.25
C ASP A 132 -7.08 14.76 -14.28
N HIS A 133 -7.01 15.75 -15.17
CA HIS A 133 -5.86 16.60 -15.32
C HIS A 133 -6.17 17.99 -14.76
N LEU A 134 -5.34 18.41 -13.81
CA LEU A 134 -5.35 19.77 -13.27
C LEU A 134 -4.13 20.55 -13.79
N VAL A 135 -4.35 21.73 -14.31
CA VAL A 135 -3.27 22.65 -14.70
C VAL A 135 -2.57 23.20 -13.47
N ASN A 136 -3.32 23.43 -12.40
CA ASN A 136 -2.84 23.93 -11.13
C ASN A 136 -3.51 23.14 -10.00
N PHE A 137 -2.77 22.83 -8.93
CA PHE A 137 -3.31 22.17 -7.75
C PHE A 137 -4.50 22.96 -7.13
N ARG A 138 -4.47 24.29 -7.21
CA ARG A 138 -5.56 25.18 -6.73
C ARG A 138 -6.90 24.99 -7.45
N ASP A 139 -6.92 24.28 -8.57
CA ASP A 139 -8.16 23.92 -9.26
C ASP A 139 -8.85 22.69 -8.61
N LEU A 140 -8.16 22.00 -7.68
CA LEU A 140 -8.75 20.92 -6.89
C LEU A 140 -9.82 21.48 -5.94
N ASN A 141 -10.95 20.78 -5.86
CA ASN A 141 -11.98 21.10 -4.88
C ASN A 141 -11.43 20.92 -3.45
N PRO A 142 -11.36 22.00 -2.62
CA PRO A 142 -10.76 21.92 -1.28
C PRO A 142 -11.57 21.08 -0.28
N GLU A 143 -12.80 20.70 -0.62
CA GLU A 143 -13.63 19.81 0.22
C GLU A 143 -13.27 18.33 0.04
N GLU A 144 -12.48 17.97 -0.98
CA GLU A 144 -12.04 16.59 -1.19
C GLU A 144 -10.94 16.22 -0.19
N ALA A 145 -11.09 15.05 0.43
CA ALA A 145 -10.07 14.53 1.34
C ALA A 145 -8.86 14.02 0.56
N ILE A 146 -7.73 14.71 0.67
CA ILE A 146 -6.46 14.30 0.03
C ILE A 146 -5.88 13.11 0.79
N LEU A 147 -5.95 11.93 0.19
CA LEU A 147 -5.50 10.69 0.80
C LEU A 147 -3.99 10.46 0.59
N GLN A 148 -3.46 10.90 -0.55
CA GLN A 148 -2.06 10.72 -0.90
C GLN A 148 -1.63 11.66 -2.02
N LEU A 149 -0.42 12.17 -1.92
CA LEU A 149 0.32 12.78 -3.01
C LEU A 149 1.37 11.78 -3.49
N SER A 150 1.16 11.18 -4.67
CA SER A 150 2.15 10.32 -5.32
C SER A 150 3.04 11.14 -6.24
N VAL A 151 4.34 11.06 -6.02
CA VAL A 151 5.35 11.82 -6.78
C VAL A 151 6.14 10.86 -7.64
N MET A 152 5.95 10.94 -8.96
CA MET A 152 6.78 10.24 -9.92
C MET A 152 8.09 10.98 -10.11
N SER A 153 9.20 10.26 -10.09
CA SER A 153 10.55 10.80 -10.24
C SER A 153 11.25 10.19 -11.46
N LYS A 154 11.99 11.03 -12.21
CA LYS A 154 12.94 10.57 -13.23
C LYS A 154 14.34 10.27 -12.65
N ARG A 155 14.52 10.36 -11.33
CA ARG A 155 15.79 10.14 -10.62
C ARG A 155 16.02 8.66 -10.24
N SER A 156 17.20 8.37 -9.70
CA SER A 156 17.53 7.06 -9.15
C SER A 156 16.81 6.80 -7.85
N VAL A 157 16.70 5.53 -7.45
CA VAL A 157 16.14 5.13 -6.13
C VAL A 157 16.92 5.77 -4.98
N ALA A 158 18.25 5.89 -5.09
CA ALA A 158 19.09 6.52 -4.07
C ALA A 158 18.74 8.01 -3.92
N ASP A 159 18.55 8.74 -5.04
CA ASP A 159 18.15 10.15 -5.02
C ASP A 159 16.73 10.31 -4.45
N ASN A 160 15.83 9.37 -4.74
CA ASN A 160 14.47 9.37 -4.17
C ASN A 160 14.49 9.16 -2.66
N LYS A 161 15.34 8.27 -2.13
CA LYS A 161 15.56 8.13 -0.68
C LYS A 161 16.09 9.44 -0.04
N VAL A 162 16.91 10.21 -0.75
CA VAL A 162 17.37 11.54 -0.31
C VAL A 162 16.21 12.55 -0.32
N MET A 163 15.44 12.62 -1.42
CA MET A 163 14.30 13.54 -1.52
C MET A 163 13.23 13.21 -0.46
N THR A 164 12.96 11.95 -0.20
CA THR A 164 12.05 11.51 0.88
C THR A 164 12.46 12.07 2.24
N ARG A 165 13.77 12.05 2.57
CA ARG A 165 14.27 12.67 3.81
C ARG A 165 14.08 14.17 3.82
N ILE A 166 14.38 14.85 2.71
CA ILE A 166 14.18 16.31 2.58
C ILE A 166 12.71 16.68 2.78
N LEU A 167 11.78 15.92 2.19
CA LEU A 167 10.35 16.14 2.34
C LEU A 167 9.92 15.99 3.81
N ASN A 168 10.35 14.93 4.49
CA ASN A 168 10.04 14.69 5.90
C ASN A 168 10.62 15.74 6.85
N GLU A 169 11.81 16.27 6.53
CA GLU A 169 12.45 17.33 7.34
C GLU A 169 11.79 18.69 7.12
N ARG A 170 11.39 19.00 5.88
CA ARG A 170 10.86 20.31 5.50
C ARG A 170 9.35 20.44 5.77
N PHE A 171 8.60 19.34 5.65
CA PHE A 171 7.15 19.29 5.76
C PHE A 171 6.74 18.22 6.79
N PRO A 172 6.94 18.46 8.09
CA PRO A 172 6.65 17.48 9.15
C PRO A 172 5.15 17.16 9.31
N GLU A 173 4.27 17.99 8.72
CA GLU A 173 2.83 17.74 8.63
C GLU A 173 2.47 16.67 7.59
N GLY A 174 3.42 16.31 6.70
CA GLY A 174 3.35 15.19 5.78
C GLY A 174 4.31 14.08 6.18
N HIS A 175 4.02 12.86 5.74
CA HIS A 175 4.92 11.70 5.87
C HIS A 175 5.23 11.14 4.49
N ALA A 176 6.49 11.24 4.08
CA ALA A 176 6.97 10.76 2.79
C ALA A 176 7.66 9.39 2.93
N VAL A 177 7.37 8.48 2.02
CA VAL A 177 8.02 7.16 1.90
C VAL A 177 8.38 6.88 0.43
N THR A 178 9.44 6.10 0.19
CA THR A 178 9.68 5.53 -1.15
C THR A 178 8.84 4.26 -1.31
N SER A 179 8.08 4.19 -2.42
CA SER A 179 7.20 3.06 -2.75
C SER A 179 7.65 2.36 -4.04
N GLY A 180 8.88 1.92 -4.05
CA GLY A 180 9.51 1.23 -5.17
C GLY A 180 9.92 2.14 -6.34
N GLY A 181 11.04 1.81 -6.99
CA GLY A 181 11.51 2.39 -8.24
C GLY A 181 11.49 3.92 -8.31
N ARG A 182 10.48 4.46 -8.98
CA ARG A 182 10.37 5.88 -9.34
C ARG A 182 9.42 6.69 -8.46
N TRP A 183 8.87 6.11 -7.39
CA TRP A 183 7.78 6.74 -6.65
C TRP A 183 8.19 7.16 -5.24
N ILE A 184 7.71 8.33 -4.85
CA ILE A 184 7.67 8.82 -3.47
C ILE A 184 6.21 9.10 -3.16
N ASP A 185 5.66 8.50 -2.12
CA ASP A 185 4.30 8.77 -1.66
C ASP A 185 4.35 9.63 -0.41
N VAL A 186 3.56 10.70 -0.39
CA VAL A 186 3.38 11.59 0.77
C VAL A 186 1.93 11.52 1.21
N PHE A 187 1.72 11.33 2.49
CA PHE A 187 0.39 11.21 3.10
C PHE A 187 0.39 11.75 4.53
N SER A 188 -0.78 11.79 5.15
CA SER A 188 -0.93 12.24 6.53
C SER A 188 -0.05 11.44 7.49
N PRO A 189 0.69 12.04 8.43
CA PRO A 189 1.37 11.32 9.50
C PRO A 189 0.42 10.47 10.36
N GLN A 190 -0.89 10.72 10.28
CA GLN A 190 -1.91 9.89 10.95
C GLN A 190 -2.31 8.65 10.14
N GLY A 191 -1.91 8.57 8.87
CA GLY A 191 -2.10 7.44 7.97
C GLY A 191 -0.91 6.47 7.96
N GLY A 192 -0.83 5.67 6.90
CA GLY A 192 0.21 4.67 6.68
C GLY A 192 -0.24 3.24 6.94
N LYS A 193 0.38 2.26 6.25
CA LYS A 193 -0.01 0.85 6.34
C LYS A 193 -0.03 0.32 7.77
N GLY A 194 0.96 0.69 8.60
CA GLY A 194 1.01 0.25 10.00
C GLY A 194 -0.15 0.76 10.85
N LYS A 195 -0.55 2.02 10.66
CA LYS A 195 -1.71 2.58 11.37
C LYS A 195 -3.02 1.98 10.90
N ALA A 196 -3.15 1.72 9.59
CA ALA A 196 -4.31 1.01 9.05
C ALA A 196 -4.45 -0.39 9.65
N ILE A 197 -3.33 -1.14 9.78
CA ILE A 197 -3.37 -2.47 10.40
C ILE A 197 -3.72 -2.38 11.88
N ARG A 198 -3.19 -1.42 12.64
CA ARG A 198 -3.61 -1.19 14.03
C ARG A 198 -5.10 -0.87 14.13
N TYR A 199 -5.61 0.01 13.26
CA TYR A 199 -7.04 0.31 13.20
C TYR A 199 -7.88 -0.96 12.95
N LEU A 200 -7.45 -1.81 12.01
CA LEU A 200 -8.13 -3.07 11.72
C LEU A 200 -7.98 -4.10 12.87
N GLN A 201 -6.85 -4.11 13.60
CA GLN A 201 -6.71 -4.91 14.81
C GLN A 201 -7.74 -4.51 15.86
N ASP A 202 -7.90 -3.21 16.12
CA ASP A 202 -8.91 -2.70 17.05
C ASP A 202 -10.34 -3.02 16.57
N TYR A 203 -10.63 -2.79 15.28
CA TYR A 203 -11.93 -3.08 14.67
C TYR A 203 -12.32 -4.57 14.77
N LEU A 204 -11.37 -5.47 14.58
CA LEU A 204 -11.56 -6.93 14.64
C LEU A 204 -11.37 -7.50 16.06
N GLN A 205 -11.09 -6.66 17.05
CA GLN A 205 -10.79 -7.05 18.43
C GLN A 205 -9.66 -8.10 18.50
N THR A 206 -8.55 -7.83 17.81
CA THR A 206 -7.35 -8.67 17.75
C THR A 206 -6.10 -7.84 18.03
N ASP A 207 -4.93 -8.48 18.05
CA ASP A 207 -3.65 -7.84 18.36
C ASP A 207 -2.52 -8.36 17.44
N ALA A 208 -1.30 -7.89 17.69
CA ALA A 208 -0.11 -8.29 16.95
C ALA A 208 0.14 -9.79 16.92
N SER A 209 -0.19 -10.50 18.03
CA SER A 209 0.07 -11.94 18.18
C SER A 209 -0.84 -12.81 17.30
N GLN A 210 -1.91 -12.25 16.79
CA GLN A 210 -2.88 -12.90 15.92
C GLN A 210 -2.90 -12.25 14.51
N THR A 211 -1.94 -11.38 14.22
CA THR A 211 -1.84 -10.68 12.94
C THR A 211 -0.58 -11.07 12.17
N MET A 212 -0.76 -11.31 10.86
CA MET A 212 0.31 -11.61 9.91
C MET A 212 0.37 -10.53 8.83
N ALA A 213 1.56 -10.22 8.34
CA ALA A 213 1.74 -9.29 7.23
C ALA A 213 2.78 -9.79 6.24
N PHE A 214 2.54 -9.50 4.95
CA PHE A 214 3.43 -9.80 3.83
C PHE A 214 3.78 -8.50 3.10
N GLY A 215 5.06 -8.32 2.74
CA GLY A 215 5.51 -7.15 2.01
C GLY A 215 6.92 -7.29 1.46
N ASP A 216 7.31 -6.35 0.59
CA ASP A 216 8.60 -6.37 -0.08
C ASP A 216 9.35 -5.04 -0.05
N SER A 217 8.69 -3.92 0.24
CA SER A 217 9.31 -2.60 0.13
C SER A 217 9.16 -1.74 1.39
N LEU A 218 9.84 -0.56 1.41
CA LEU A 218 9.95 0.24 2.63
C LEU A 218 8.62 0.89 3.08
N ASN A 219 7.63 1.03 2.19
CA ASN A 219 6.29 1.46 2.60
C ASN A 219 5.54 0.41 3.44
N ASP A 220 6.05 -0.85 3.46
CA ASP A 220 5.52 -1.93 4.30
C ASP A 220 6.12 -1.93 5.71
N GLN A 221 7.23 -1.22 5.92
CA GLN A 221 7.98 -1.25 7.17
C GLN A 221 7.07 -1.10 8.39
N THR A 222 6.26 -0.05 8.41
CA THR A 222 5.37 0.23 9.54
C THR A 222 4.31 -0.84 9.77
N MET A 223 3.90 -1.55 8.72
CA MET A 223 3.00 -2.70 8.81
C MET A 223 3.71 -3.90 9.45
N MET A 224 4.96 -4.16 9.07
CA MET A 224 5.77 -5.24 9.66
C MET A 224 6.07 -5.03 11.14
N GLU A 225 6.20 -3.79 11.58
CA GLU A 225 6.50 -3.42 12.97
C GLU A 225 5.31 -3.62 13.93
N VAL A 226 4.08 -3.73 13.42
CA VAL A 226 2.85 -3.82 14.25
C VAL A 226 2.25 -5.23 14.30
N VAL A 227 2.96 -6.22 13.76
CA VAL A 227 2.52 -7.62 13.72
C VAL A 227 3.57 -8.56 14.27
N ASP A 228 3.16 -9.69 14.84
CA ASP A 228 4.09 -10.72 15.30
C ASP A 228 4.55 -11.67 14.19
N TYR A 229 3.78 -11.79 13.13
CA TYR A 229 4.12 -12.60 11.96
C TYR A 229 4.43 -11.69 10.75
N SER A 230 5.63 -11.07 10.75
CA SER A 230 6.10 -10.23 9.66
C SER A 230 6.91 -11.07 8.66
N LEU A 231 6.38 -11.24 7.44
CA LEU A 231 6.94 -12.06 6.38
C LEU A 231 7.44 -11.18 5.23
N ALA A 232 8.75 -11.10 5.05
CA ALA A 232 9.34 -10.47 3.88
C ALA A 232 9.39 -11.43 2.70
N MET A 233 9.14 -10.89 1.50
CA MET A 233 9.30 -11.62 0.25
C MET A 233 10.79 -11.91 -0.04
N GLY A 234 11.08 -12.93 -0.87
CA GLY A 234 12.44 -13.23 -1.30
C GLY A 234 13.10 -12.10 -2.12
N ASN A 235 12.27 -11.31 -2.81
CA ASN A 235 12.67 -10.11 -3.57
C ASN A 235 12.64 -8.80 -2.76
N ALA A 236 12.44 -8.87 -1.44
CA ALA A 236 12.25 -7.67 -0.61
C ALA A 236 13.50 -6.78 -0.52
N ASP A 237 13.26 -5.47 -0.30
CA ASP A 237 14.31 -4.48 0.00
C ASP A 237 15.16 -4.98 1.20
N PRO A 238 16.50 -4.94 1.11
CA PRO A 238 17.39 -5.38 2.17
C PRO A 238 17.13 -4.69 3.52
N ASP A 239 16.69 -3.43 3.52
CA ASP A 239 16.39 -2.71 4.75
C ASP A 239 15.10 -3.26 5.40
N LEU A 240 14.08 -3.62 4.62
CA LEU A 240 12.88 -4.29 5.13
C LEU A 240 13.19 -5.66 5.71
N LEU A 241 14.09 -6.41 5.07
CA LEU A 241 14.52 -7.72 5.57
C LEU A 241 15.05 -7.63 7.01
N THR A 242 15.68 -6.52 7.41
CA THR A 242 16.30 -6.40 8.75
C THR A 242 15.28 -6.41 9.90
N ILE A 243 14.02 -6.07 9.64
CA ILE A 243 12.96 -5.94 10.64
C ILE A 243 11.96 -7.11 10.62
N CYS A 244 11.88 -7.86 9.51
CA CYS A 244 10.97 -8.97 9.39
C CYS A 244 11.48 -10.21 10.13
N ARG A 245 10.57 -10.95 10.78
CA ARG A 245 10.91 -12.18 11.51
C ARG A 245 11.08 -13.40 10.61
N TYR A 246 10.43 -13.37 9.44
CA TYR A 246 10.41 -14.47 8.48
C TYR A 246 10.75 -13.98 7.08
N GLN A 247 11.33 -14.86 6.27
CA GLN A 247 11.52 -14.64 4.83
C GLN A 247 10.98 -15.84 4.07
N ILE A 248 10.12 -15.58 3.09
CA ILE A 248 9.50 -16.59 2.24
C ILE A 248 10.08 -16.52 0.81
N GLY A 249 9.52 -17.27 -0.13
CA GLY A 249 9.87 -17.18 -1.55
C GLY A 249 9.55 -15.82 -2.15
N ASP A 250 9.89 -15.64 -3.42
CA ASP A 250 9.60 -14.41 -4.16
C ASP A 250 8.14 -14.37 -4.66
N ASN A 251 7.72 -13.20 -5.16
CA ASN A 251 6.38 -12.99 -5.70
C ASN A 251 6.12 -13.82 -6.98
N GLU A 252 7.14 -14.09 -7.80
CA GLU A 252 7.00 -14.89 -9.01
C GLU A 252 6.59 -16.32 -8.70
N SER A 253 7.08 -16.89 -7.61
CA SER A 253 6.74 -18.23 -7.14
C SER A 253 5.37 -18.33 -6.45
N GLN A 254 4.68 -17.20 -6.23
CA GLN A 254 3.39 -17.10 -5.51
C GLN A 254 3.46 -17.55 -4.04
N ALA A 255 4.60 -17.28 -3.40
CA ALA A 255 4.88 -17.71 -2.03
C ALA A 255 3.83 -17.22 -1.00
N VAL A 256 3.19 -16.07 -1.22
CA VAL A 256 2.07 -15.61 -0.36
C VAL A 256 0.94 -16.63 -0.38
N ILE A 257 0.51 -17.08 -1.55
CA ILE A 257 -0.60 -18.03 -1.69
C ILE A 257 -0.25 -19.38 -1.04
N ASP A 258 0.99 -19.83 -1.21
CA ASP A 258 1.48 -21.07 -0.57
C ASP A 258 1.36 -20.98 0.97
N ILE A 259 1.69 -19.82 1.56
CA ILE A 259 1.54 -19.61 3.01
C ILE A 259 0.08 -19.56 3.42
N LEU A 260 -0.81 -18.91 2.63
CA LEU A 260 -2.25 -18.89 2.93
C LEU A 260 -2.84 -20.30 2.91
N GLU A 261 -2.52 -21.11 1.91
CA GLU A 261 -2.96 -22.53 1.83
C GLU A 261 -2.41 -23.36 2.99
N ALA A 262 -1.14 -23.14 3.37
CA ALA A 262 -0.56 -23.82 4.54
C ALA A 262 -1.26 -23.43 5.84
N LEU A 263 -1.68 -22.17 5.99
CA LEU A 263 -2.46 -21.71 7.16
C LEU A 263 -3.87 -22.31 7.21
N VAL A 264 -4.50 -22.52 6.07
CA VAL A 264 -5.79 -23.26 5.98
C VAL A 264 -5.61 -24.68 6.48
N ALA A 265 -4.50 -25.34 6.10
CA ALA A 265 -4.21 -26.72 6.49
C ALA A 265 -3.74 -26.85 7.95
N ASP A 266 -2.96 -25.87 8.44
CA ASP A 266 -2.44 -25.80 9.83
C ASP A 266 -2.59 -24.41 10.41
N PRO A 267 -3.72 -24.10 11.07
CA PRO A 267 -3.96 -22.78 11.70
C PRO A 267 -3.00 -22.41 12.84
N SER A 268 -2.20 -23.38 13.35
CA SER A 268 -1.20 -23.11 14.39
C SER A 268 -0.04 -22.26 13.89
N ALA A 269 0.16 -22.18 12.56
CA ALA A 269 1.29 -21.54 11.90
C ALA A 269 2.67 -22.08 12.33
N ALA A 270 2.74 -23.30 12.89
CA ALA A 270 4.00 -23.90 13.35
C ALA A 270 4.98 -24.14 12.17
N PHE A 271 4.47 -24.36 10.98
CA PHE A 271 5.26 -24.51 9.76
C PHE A 271 6.12 -23.27 9.43
N LEU A 272 5.79 -22.10 9.94
CA LEU A 272 6.58 -20.88 9.73
C LEU A 272 7.98 -20.96 10.36
N ALA A 273 8.23 -21.89 11.29
CA ALA A 273 9.55 -22.07 11.90
C ALA A 273 10.68 -22.28 10.86
N GLN A 274 10.39 -22.89 9.72
CA GLN A 274 11.35 -23.10 8.62
C GLN A 274 11.74 -21.83 7.87
N TYR A 275 10.93 -20.78 7.95
CA TYR A 275 11.16 -19.46 7.29
C TYR A 275 11.75 -18.41 8.24
N ARG A 276 12.03 -18.78 9.49
CA ARG A 276 12.52 -17.85 10.52
C ARG A 276 13.93 -17.38 10.19
N ARG A 277 14.15 -16.08 10.36
CA ARG A 277 15.45 -15.44 10.16
C ARG A 277 16.23 -15.33 11.46
#